data_ce6273efccd6d9d55b44cda7ccd6d93c
#
_entry.id   ce6273efccd6d9d55b44cda7ccd6d93c
#
_cell.length_a   1.000
_cell.length_b   1.000
_cell.length_c   1.000
_cell.angle_alpha   90.00
_cell.angle_beta   90.00
_cell.angle_gamma   90.00
#
_symmetry.space_group_name_H-M   'P 1'
#
loop_
_entity.id
_entity.type
_entity.pdbx_description
1 polymer ?
#
loop_
_entity_poly.entity_id
_entity_poly.type
_entity_poly.pdbx_seq_one_letter_code
_entity_poly.pdbx_strand_id
1 'polypeptide(L)'
;FGPSPTGFVHFGGLFPVFVSERLAHQSGGVFYLRIEDTDAKREVEGAAEGLVKTLEHYGVHFDEGAIIGDNGKIEDKGAYGPYRQSKRAEIYHVFAKRLVEEGKAYPVFTTKEELEKIKSADKKSENSEKDWDGAARERREQQTRQRAITLEEVERHLAAGDPYSLNILADGDGEKKLKFTDLIKGTLELPENDEDFVLLKSDGIPTYHFAHAVDDHLMGTTHVVRGEEWLPSLPKHLQLFRYLGFKPVKYMHIAQLMRLDENGSKKKLSKRDMGAN
;
A
#
# COMPACT_ATOMS: atom_id res chain seq x y z
N PHE A 1 -6.83 -11.09 -1.83
CA PHE A 1 -7.19 -9.86 -2.53
C PHE A 1 -7.39 -8.73 -1.54
N GLY A 2 -6.77 -7.54 -1.80
CA GLY A 2 -6.74 -6.40 -0.87
C GLY A 2 -7.30 -5.12 -1.50
N PRO A 3 -8.62 -4.96 -1.65
CA PRO A 3 -9.22 -3.76 -2.22
C PRO A 3 -9.43 -2.68 -1.16
N SER A 4 -9.31 -1.41 -1.60
CA SER A 4 -9.75 -0.25 -0.79
C SER A 4 -11.23 0.06 -1.08
N PRO A 5 -12.08 0.29 -0.06
CA PRO A 5 -13.51 0.55 -0.21
C PRO A 5 -13.77 2.02 -0.62
N THR A 6 -13.19 2.44 -1.74
CA THR A 6 -13.23 3.83 -2.25
C THR A 6 -14.24 4.01 -3.40
N GLY A 7 -15.22 3.15 -3.50
CA GLY A 7 -16.28 3.17 -4.50
C GLY A 7 -16.49 1.82 -5.19
N PHE A 8 -17.21 1.84 -6.31
CA PHE A 8 -17.61 0.62 -7.03
C PHE A 8 -16.42 -0.15 -7.62
N VAL A 9 -16.59 -1.47 -7.72
CA VAL A 9 -15.67 -2.35 -8.45
C VAL A 9 -15.84 -2.08 -9.95
N HIS A 10 -14.76 -2.04 -10.69
CA HIS A 10 -14.75 -1.94 -12.14
C HIS A 10 -13.94 -3.08 -12.76
N PHE A 11 -14.08 -3.33 -14.06
CA PHE A 11 -13.41 -4.45 -14.74
C PHE A 11 -11.90 -4.51 -14.51
N GLY A 12 -11.24 -3.36 -14.45
CA GLY A 12 -9.80 -3.30 -14.13
C GLY A 12 -9.45 -3.86 -12.75
N GLY A 13 -10.38 -3.78 -11.78
CA GLY A 13 -10.24 -4.39 -10.46
C GLY A 13 -10.61 -5.88 -10.44
N LEU A 14 -11.56 -6.32 -11.28
CA LEU A 14 -11.98 -7.71 -11.36
C LEU A 14 -10.89 -8.62 -11.95
N PHE A 15 -10.11 -8.11 -12.92
CA PHE A 15 -9.10 -8.93 -13.57
C PHE A 15 -8.05 -9.51 -12.59
N PRO A 16 -7.40 -8.71 -11.72
CA PRO A 16 -6.51 -9.27 -10.70
C PRO A 16 -7.21 -10.23 -9.73
N VAL A 17 -8.48 -10.01 -9.43
CA VAL A 17 -9.27 -10.90 -8.57
C VAL A 17 -9.39 -12.29 -9.18
N PHE A 18 -9.86 -12.39 -10.43
CA PHE A 18 -10.01 -13.69 -11.11
C PHE A 18 -8.67 -14.42 -11.26
N VAL A 19 -7.59 -13.70 -11.56
CA VAL A 19 -6.26 -14.33 -11.64
C VAL A 19 -5.83 -14.86 -10.27
N SER A 20 -6.06 -14.09 -9.19
CA SER A 20 -5.71 -14.50 -7.82
C SER A 20 -6.50 -15.72 -7.36
N GLU A 21 -7.83 -15.71 -7.58
CA GLU A 21 -8.70 -16.82 -7.23
C GLU A 21 -8.28 -18.11 -7.96
N ARG A 22 -8.09 -18.03 -9.29
CA ARG A 22 -7.66 -19.18 -10.10
C ARG A 22 -6.31 -19.72 -9.66
N LEU A 23 -5.34 -18.85 -9.39
CA LEU A 23 -4.03 -19.27 -8.89
C LEU A 23 -4.16 -20.02 -7.57
N ALA A 24 -4.93 -19.50 -6.62
CA ALA A 24 -5.13 -20.13 -5.33
C ALA A 24 -5.83 -21.49 -5.47
N HIS A 25 -6.99 -21.55 -6.11
CA HIS A 25 -7.80 -22.77 -6.19
C HIS A 25 -7.13 -23.87 -7.05
N GLN A 26 -6.47 -23.51 -8.16
CA GLN A 26 -5.74 -24.50 -8.97
C GLN A 26 -4.51 -25.08 -8.27
N SER A 27 -3.93 -24.33 -7.32
CA SER A 27 -2.80 -24.81 -6.50
C SER A 27 -3.22 -25.49 -5.19
N GLY A 28 -4.53 -25.62 -4.93
CA GLY A 28 -5.06 -26.13 -3.65
C GLY A 28 -4.80 -25.16 -2.48
N GLY A 29 -4.61 -23.89 -2.77
CA GLY A 29 -4.38 -22.83 -1.79
C GLY A 29 -5.67 -22.17 -1.32
N VAL A 30 -5.52 -21.13 -0.51
CA VAL A 30 -6.60 -20.32 0.08
C VAL A 30 -6.64 -18.96 -0.61
N PHE A 31 -7.82 -18.56 -1.05
CA PHE A 31 -8.09 -17.22 -1.55
C PHE A 31 -8.87 -16.41 -0.52
N TYR A 32 -8.27 -15.33 0.00
CA TYR A 32 -8.88 -14.53 1.05
C TYR A 32 -9.10 -13.07 0.64
N LEU A 33 -10.07 -12.42 1.29
CA LEU A 33 -10.40 -11.00 1.12
C LEU A 33 -9.96 -10.20 2.33
N ARG A 34 -9.12 -9.19 2.14
CA ARG A 34 -8.73 -8.19 3.13
C ARG A 34 -9.19 -6.81 2.69
N ILE A 35 -10.00 -6.13 3.50
CA ILE A 35 -10.44 -4.76 3.22
C ILE A 35 -9.32 -3.80 3.64
N GLU A 36 -8.78 -3.05 2.68
CA GLU A 36 -7.70 -2.09 2.88
C GLU A 36 -8.26 -0.67 3.02
N ASP A 37 -8.82 -0.39 4.19
CA ASP A 37 -9.53 0.83 4.57
C ASP A 37 -8.68 1.79 5.43
N THR A 38 -7.37 1.82 5.21
CA THR A 38 -6.45 2.71 5.94
C THR A 38 -6.59 4.19 5.56
N ASP A 39 -7.36 4.54 4.54
CA ASP A 39 -7.65 5.90 4.13
C ASP A 39 -9.13 6.27 4.39
N ALA A 40 -9.42 6.56 5.66
CA ALA A 40 -10.78 6.92 6.09
C ALA A 40 -11.37 8.13 5.35
N LYS A 41 -10.54 9.02 4.78
CA LYS A 41 -11.04 10.20 4.03
C LYS A 41 -11.62 9.83 2.67
N ARG A 42 -11.24 8.69 2.12
CA ARG A 42 -11.73 8.18 0.83
C ARG A 42 -12.70 7.01 0.98
N GLU A 43 -12.93 6.54 2.20
CA GLU A 43 -13.91 5.50 2.45
C GLU A 43 -15.32 6.02 2.14
N VAL A 44 -16.08 5.23 1.39
CA VAL A 44 -17.49 5.50 1.09
C VAL A 44 -18.34 4.56 1.93
N GLU A 45 -19.33 5.10 2.63
CA GLU A 45 -20.24 4.31 3.46
C GLU A 45 -20.92 3.21 2.63
N GLY A 46 -20.91 1.97 3.15
CA GLY A 46 -21.45 0.79 2.46
C GLY A 46 -20.62 0.27 1.29
N ALA A 47 -19.49 0.92 0.95
CA ALA A 47 -18.66 0.47 -0.17
C ALA A 47 -17.98 -0.88 0.09
N ALA A 48 -17.63 -1.20 1.32
CA ALA A 48 -17.05 -2.49 1.66
C ALA A 48 -18.06 -3.64 1.45
N GLU A 49 -19.30 -3.47 1.93
CA GLU A 49 -20.39 -4.42 1.73
C GLU A 49 -20.77 -4.52 0.24
N GLY A 50 -20.85 -3.40 -0.44
CA GLY A 50 -21.11 -3.34 -1.88
C GLY A 50 -20.04 -4.05 -2.70
N LEU A 51 -18.78 -3.92 -2.31
CA LEU A 51 -17.66 -4.60 -2.95
C LEU A 51 -17.78 -6.13 -2.81
N VAL A 52 -18.00 -6.63 -1.60
CA VAL A 52 -18.15 -8.08 -1.36
C VAL A 52 -19.32 -8.64 -2.18
N LYS A 53 -20.50 -8.00 -2.10
CA LYS A 53 -21.68 -8.40 -2.88
C LYS A 53 -21.45 -8.40 -4.39
N THR A 54 -20.72 -7.40 -4.89
CA THR A 54 -20.37 -7.32 -6.31
C THR A 54 -19.48 -8.49 -6.71
N LEU A 55 -18.46 -8.80 -5.92
CA LEU A 55 -17.55 -9.91 -6.22
C LEU A 55 -18.27 -11.25 -6.18
N GLU A 56 -19.14 -11.49 -5.19
CA GLU A 56 -19.98 -12.67 -5.11
C GLU A 56 -20.93 -12.79 -6.32
N HIS A 57 -21.52 -11.67 -6.77
CA HIS A 57 -22.37 -11.64 -7.97
C HIS A 57 -21.61 -12.09 -9.24
N TYR A 58 -20.32 -11.78 -9.35
CA TYR A 58 -19.44 -12.25 -10.42
C TYR A 58 -18.88 -13.67 -10.19
N GLY A 59 -19.39 -14.39 -9.19
CA GLY A 59 -18.97 -15.76 -8.88
C GLY A 59 -17.59 -15.87 -8.25
N VAL A 60 -17.08 -14.81 -7.65
CA VAL A 60 -15.81 -14.84 -6.89
C VAL A 60 -16.11 -15.40 -5.49
N HIS A 61 -15.42 -16.46 -5.11
CA HIS A 61 -15.60 -17.11 -3.82
C HIS A 61 -14.33 -16.99 -2.97
N PHE A 62 -14.47 -16.40 -1.78
CA PHE A 62 -13.40 -16.31 -0.81
C PHE A 62 -13.49 -17.47 0.19
N ASP A 63 -12.38 -18.16 0.40
CA ASP A 63 -12.26 -19.22 1.40
C ASP A 63 -12.25 -18.62 2.81
N GLU A 64 -11.55 -17.49 2.97
CA GLU A 64 -11.38 -16.71 4.21
C GLU A 64 -11.49 -15.21 3.94
N GLY A 65 -11.53 -14.41 4.99
CA GLY A 65 -11.46 -12.97 4.89
C GLY A 65 -12.74 -12.26 5.33
N ALA A 66 -12.93 -11.06 4.82
CA ALA A 66 -14.14 -10.27 5.04
C ALA A 66 -15.29 -10.85 4.21
N ILE A 67 -16.36 -11.25 4.87
CA ILE A 67 -17.58 -11.81 4.26
C ILE A 67 -18.80 -10.97 4.66
N ILE A 68 -19.92 -11.18 3.99
CA ILE A 68 -21.21 -10.64 4.44
C ILE A 68 -21.84 -11.65 5.40
N GLY A 69 -22.06 -11.23 6.66
CA GLY A 69 -22.78 -12.02 7.65
C GLY A 69 -24.29 -11.97 7.46
N ASP A 70 -25.01 -12.75 8.26
CA ASP A 70 -26.48 -12.85 8.21
C ASP A 70 -27.19 -11.51 8.47
N ASN A 71 -26.52 -10.61 9.21
CA ASN A 71 -27.02 -9.26 9.49
C ASN A 71 -26.77 -8.25 8.34
N GLY A 72 -26.17 -8.69 7.23
CA GLY A 72 -25.83 -7.88 6.06
C GLY A 72 -24.60 -7.00 6.23
N LYS A 73 -23.84 -7.17 7.33
CA LYS A 73 -22.59 -6.42 7.63
C LYS A 73 -21.37 -7.29 7.38
N ILE A 74 -20.21 -6.61 7.28
CA ILE A 74 -18.93 -7.31 7.16
C ILE A 74 -18.61 -8.04 8.47
N GLU A 75 -18.33 -9.32 8.35
CA GLU A 75 -17.82 -10.22 9.38
C GLU A 75 -16.50 -10.86 8.94
N ASP A 76 -15.73 -11.36 9.89
CA ASP A 76 -14.48 -12.05 9.62
C ASP A 76 -14.69 -13.57 9.56
N LYS A 77 -14.22 -14.23 8.50
CA LYS A 77 -14.20 -15.69 8.34
C LYS A 77 -12.75 -16.15 8.20
N GLY A 78 -12.28 -17.01 9.10
CA GLY A 78 -10.92 -17.57 9.06
C GLY A 78 -10.12 -17.24 10.32
N ALA A 79 -8.83 -17.65 10.31
CA ALA A 79 -7.99 -17.66 11.51
C ALA A 79 -7.12 -16.39 11.69
N TYR A 80 -7.02 -15.53 10.68
CA TYR A 80 -6.03 -14.43 10.63
C TYR A 80 -6.66 -13.03 10.74
N GLY A 81 -7.93 -12.96 11.15
CA GLY A 81 -8.63 -11.69 11.35
C GLY A 81 -7.98 -10.77 12.40
N PRO A 82 -8.47 -9.52 12.52
CA PRO A 82 -9.47 -8.89 11.67
C PRO A 82 -9.00 -8.74 10.22
N TYR A 83 -9.93 -8.93 9.27
CA TYR A 83 -9.61 -8.77 7.84
C TYR A 83 -9.93 -7.35 7.32
N ARG A 84 -10.15 -6.40 8.22
CA ARG A 84 -10.20 -4.96 7.95
C ARG A 84 -8.97 -4.30 8.54
N GLN A 85 -8.19 -3.58 7.73
CA GLN A 85 -6.94 -2.97 8.17
C GLN A 85 -7.13 -1.89 9.24
N SER A 86 -8.20 -1.12 9.19
CA SER A 86 -8.54 -0.14 10.22
C SER A 86 -8.71 -0.75 11.64
N LYS A 87 -9.05 -2.03 11.72
CA LYS A 87 -9.18 -2.76 13.00
C LYS A 87 -7.89 -3.42 13.48
N ARG A 88 -6.77 -3.21 12.81
CA ARG A 88 -5.47 -3.84 13.07
C ARG A 88 -4.41 -2.86 13.57
N ALA A 89 -4.78 -1.64 13.95
CA ALA A 89 -3.85 -0.58 14.32
C ALA A 89 -2.83 -1.04 15.38
N GLU A 90 -3.27 -1.71 16.44
CA GLU A 90 -2.39 -2.20 17.50
C GLU A 90 -1.34 -3.20 17.01
N ILE A 91 -1.70 -4.04 16.05
CA ILE A 91 -0.75 -4.99 15.43
C ILE A 91 0.36 -4.21 14.71
N TYR A 92 0.00 -3.21 13.92
CA TYR A 92 1.00 -2.40 13.22
C TYR A 92 1.89 -1.63 14.18
N HIS A 93 1.35 -1.14 15.30
CA HIS A 93 2.13 -0.44 16.32
C HIS A 93 3.22 -1.33 16.94
N VAL A 94 2.98 -2.62 17.13
CA VAL A 94 4.00 -3.56 17.63
C VAL A 94 5.20 -3.62 16.69
N PHE A 95 4.96 -3.77 15.38
CA PHE A 95 6.03 -3.83 14.39
C PHE A 95 6.69 -2.48 14.17
N ALA A 96 5.94 -1.39 14.22
CA ALA A 96 6.47 -0.05 14.13
C ALA A 96 7.42 0.27 15.30
N LYS A 97 7.01 -0.06 16.53
CA LYS A 97 7.85 0.08 17.73
C LYS A 97 9.16 -0.68 17.61
N ARG A 98 9.10 -1.92 17.14
CA ARG A 98 10.29 -2.73 16.90
C ARG A 98 11.24 -2.06 15.89
N LEU A 99 10.73 -1.47 14.80
CA LEU A 99 11.56 -0.76 13.84
C LEU A 99 12.23 0.49 14.46
N VAL A 100 11.55 1.20 15.38
CA VAL A 100 12.16 2.30 16.13
C VAL A 100 13.26 1.80 17.05
N GLU A 101 13.01 0.73 17.82
CA GLU A 101 13.99 0.12 18.73
C GLU A 101 15.25 -0.37 17.98
N GLU A 102 15.08 -0.83 16.75
CA GLU A 102 16.18 -1.26 15.86
C GLU A 102 16.84 -0.11 15.09
N GLY A 103 16.42 1.14 15.30
CA GLY A 103 16.94 2.32 14.59
C GLY A 103 16.61 2.36 13.10
N LYS A 104 15.56 1.66 12.68
CA LYS A 104 15.09 1.56 11.29
C LYS A 104 13.91 2.48 10.98
N ALA A 105 13.37 3.14 11.99
CA ALA A 105 12.30 4.12 11.87
C ALA A 105 12.47 5.25 12.88
N TYR A 106 11.95 6.42 12.55
CA TYR A 106 12.08 7.61 13.37
C TYR A 106 10.83 8.51 13.28
N PRO A 107 10.52 9.29 14.32
CA PRO A 107 9.38 10.20 14.30
C PRO A 107 9.69 11.45 13.48
N VAL A 108 8.70 11.92 12.75
CA VAL A 108 8.73 13.16 11.97
C VAL A 108 7.63 14.08 12.47
N PHE A 109 8.03 15.18 13.07
CA PHE A 109 7.14 16.24 13.52
C PHE A 109 7.05 17.27 12.40
N THR A 110 5.88 17.35 11.77
CA THR A 110 5.64 18.26 10.64
C THR A 110 4.46 19.16 10.98
N THR A 111 4.66 20.45 10.88
CA THR A 111 3.57 21.44 11.06
C THR A 111 2.54 21.31 9.95
N LYS A 112 1.32 21.81 10.19
CA LYS A 112 0.27 21.82 9.16
C LYS A 112 0.68 22.63 7.92
N GLU A 113 1.38 23.74 8.15
CA GLU A 113 1.90 24.61 7.08
C GLU A 113 2.95 23.93 6.21
N GLU A 114 3.87 23.18 6.83
CA GLU A 114 4.86 22.38 6.11
C GLU A 114 4.19 21.25 5.31
N LEU A 115 3.22 20.56 5.90
CA LEU A 115 2.42 19.53 5.19
C LEU A 115 1.68 20.09 3.96
N GLU A 116 1.14 21.30 4.06
CA GLU A 116 0.48 21.95 2.92
C GLU A 116 1.48 22.36 1.84
N LYS A 117 2.66 22.84 2.21
CA LYS A 117 3.76 23.12 1.26
C LYS A 117 4.20 21.85 0.52
N ILE A 118 4.43 20.76 1.23
CA ILE A 118 4.81 19.46 0.64
C ILE A 118 3.74 19.00 -0.36
N LYS A 119 2.46 18.99 0.02
CA LYS A 119 1.35 18.59 -0.86
C LYS A 119 1.19 19.50 -2.09
N SER A 120 1.50 20.77 -1.95
CA SER A 120 1.43 21.73 -3.07
C SER A 120 2.62 21.55 -4.03
N ALA A 121 3.79 21.19 -3.53
CA ALA A 121 4.96 20.86 -4.34
C ALA A 121 4.75 19.55 -5.14
N ASP A 122 4.24 18.51 -4.50
CA ASP A 122 3.92 17.23 -5.17
C ASP A 122 2.92 17.41 -6.33
N LYS A 123 1.87 18.22 -6.13
CA LYS A 123 0.90 18.53 -7.19
C LYS A 123 1.50 19.34 -8.37
N LYS A 124 2.51 20.15 -8.12
CA LYS A 124 3.21 20.88 -9.18
C LYS A 124 4.15 19.98 -9.98
N SER A 125 4.81 19.03 -9.32
CA SER A 125 5.72 18.08 -9.98
C SER A 125 4.99 17.08 -10.89
N GLU A 126 3.76 16.69 -10.55
CA GLU A 126 2.92 15.83 -11.41
C GLU A 126 2.53 16.49 -12.75
N ASN A 127 2.59 17.81 -12.83
CA ASN A 127 2.13 18.59 -14.00
C ASN A 127 3.25 19.16 -14.88
N SER A 128 4.53 18.98 -14.51
CA SER A 128 5.66 19.50 -15.31
C SER A 128 6.83 18.52 -15.39
N GLU A 129 7.07 17.97 -16.56
CA GLU A 129 8.27 17.15 -16.86
C GLU A 129 9.62 17.91 -16.66
N LYS A 130 9.58 19.21 -16.40
CA LYS A 130 10.77 20.07 -16.39
C LYS A 130 11.43 20.27 -15.02
N ASP A 131 10.86 19.78 -13.92
CA ASP A 131 11.37 20.08 -12.57
C ASP A 131 11.57 18.84 -11.67
N TRP A 132 11.76 17.68 -12.28
CA TRP A 132 11.97 16.41 -11.56
C TRP A 132 13.23 16.44 -10.68
N ASP A 133 14.32 16.99 -11.21
CA ASP A 133 15.60 17.05 -10.48
C ASP A 133 15.54 18.02 -9.29
N GLY A 134 14.86 19.14 -9.44
CA GLY A 134 14.63 20.10 -8.35
C GLY A 134 13.79 19.52 -7.22
N ALA A 135 12.68 18.85 -7.55
CA ALA A 135 11.80 18.22 -6.57
C ALA A 135 12.48 17.04 -5.84
N ALA A 136 13.29 16.24 -6.56
CA ALA A 136 14.07 15.16 -5.95
C ALA A 136 15.14 15.69 -4.97
N ARG A 137 15.81 16.78 -5.33
CA ARG A 137 16.79 17.43 -4.46
C ARG A 137 16.13 17.99 -3.20
N GLU A 138 15.01 18.68 -3.33
CA GLU A 138 14.29 19.24 -2.20
C GLU A 138 13.82 18.15 -1.22
N ARG A 139 13.31 17.02 -1.74
CA ARG A 139 12.95 15.84 -0.94
C ARG A 139 14.14 15.27 -0.17
N ARG A 140 15.31 15.12 -0.81
CA ARG A 140 16.53 14.64 -0.15
C ARG A 140 17.03 15.60 0.93
N GLU A 141 16.99 16.90 0.69
CA GLU A 141 17.35 17.90 1.69
C GLU A 141 16.41 17.89 2.89
N GLN A 142 15.10 17.72 2.65
CA GLN A 142 14.11 17.57 3.70
C GLN A 142 14.32 16.30 4.51
N GLN A 143 14.54 15.16 3.85
CA GLN A 143 14.84 13.88 4.48
C GLN A 143 16.09 13.99 5.37
N THR A 144 17.15 14.64 4.90
CA THR A 144 18.36 14.86 5.67
C THR A 144 18.08 15.66 6.94
N ARG A 145 17.28 16.73 6.84
CA ARG A 145 16.88 17.54 8.01
C ARG A 145 16.04 16.73 9.00
N GLN A 146 15.08 15.95 8.53
CA GLN A 146 14.22 15.13 9.38
C GLN A 146 14.98 14.03 10.11
N ARG A 147 15.97 13.41 9.46
CA ARG A 147 16.85 12.39 10.07
C ARG A 147 17.78 12.95 11.14
N ALA A 148 18.07 14.26 11.11
CA ALA A 148 18.97 14.91 12.04
C ALA A 148 18.33 15.27 13.39
N ILE A 149 17.04 14.94 13.61
CA ILE A 149 16.35 15.22 14.88
C ILE A 149 17.05 14.52 16.04
N THR A 150 17.33 15.26 17.10
CA THR A 150 17.96 14.73 18.29
C THR A 150 16.95 14.07 19.23
N LEU A 151 17.42 13.16 20.11
CA LEU A 151 16.55 12.54 21.11
C LEU A 151 15.92 13.59 22.03
N GLU A 152 16.64 14.61 22.43
CA GLU A 152 16.12 15.70 23.26
C GLU A 152 14.99 16.47 22.56
N GLU A 153 15.11 16.71 21.26
CA GLU A 153 14.03 17.33 20.48
C GLU A 153 12.81 16.42 20.37
N VAL A 154 13.02 15.12 20.15
CA VAL A 154 11.92 14.12 20.13
C VAL A 154 11.19 14.12 21.47
N GLU A 155 11.91 14.04 22.60
CA GLU A 155 11.33 14.05 23.94
C GLU A 155 10.56 15.35 24.20
N ARG A 156 11.06 16.49 23.81
CA ARG A 156 10.39 17.79 23.92
C ARG A 156 9.07 17.82 23.13
N HIS A 157 9.08 17.36 21.88
CA HIS A 157 7.86 17.31 21.05
C HIS A 157 6.83 16.33 21.61
N LEU A 158 7.27 15.17 22.07
CA LEU A 158 6.37 14.19 22.69
C LEU A 158 5.75 14.72 23.99
N ALA A 159 6.55 15.41 24.84
CA ALA A 159 6.07 16.05 26.05
C ALA A 159 5.08 17.19 25.79
N ALA A 160 5.24 17.91 24.66
CA ALA A 160 4.31 18.93 24.20
C ALA A 160 3.02 18.35 23.58
N GLY A 161 2.97 17.03 23.32
CA GLY A 161 1.85 16.39 22.65
C GLY A 161 1.76 16.71 21.15
N ASP A 162 2.86 17.10 20.53
CA ASP A 162 2.91 17.43 19.12
C ASP A 162 2.62 16.18 18.26
N PRO A 163 1.76 16.30 17.24
CA PRO A 163 1.47 15.18 16.36
C PRO A 163 2.68 14.84 15.49
N TYR A 164 2.94 13.56 15.32
CA TYR A 164 4.02 13.06 14.48
C TYR A 164 3.56 11.91 13.59
N SER A 165 4.24 11.74 12.47
CA SER A 165 4.23 10.51 11.69
C SER A 165 5.47 9.69 12.00
N LEU A 166 5.41 8.38 11.80
CA LEU A 166 6.59 7.51 11.89
C LEU A 166 7.06 7.18 10.49
N ASN A 167 8.30 7.52 10.19
CA ASN A 167 8.89 7.27 8.89
C ASN A 167 9.93 6.14 8.98
N ILE A 168 10.06 5.36 7.90
CA ILE A 168 11.17 4.43 7.73
C ILE A 168 12.47 5.23 7.53
N LEU A 169 13.57 4.70 8.03
CA LEU A 169 14.92 5.15 7.69
C LEU A 169 15.43 4.31 6.52
N ALA A 170 15.26 4.77 5.29
CA ALA A 170 15.70 4.03 4.11
C ALA A 170 17.24 3.96 4.06
N ASP A 171 17.76 2.75 3.80
CA ASP A 171 19.20 2.45 3.73
C ASP A 171 19.66 2.02 2.34
N GLY A 172 18.78 2.10 1.34
CA GLY A 172 19.12 1.77 -0.03
C GLY A 172 19.97 2.83 -0.70
N ASP A 173 20.49 2.45 -1.85
CA ASP A 173 21.27 3.30 -2.74
C ASP A 173 20.58 3.29 -4.12
N GLY A 174 19.98 4.40 -4.52
CA GLY A 174 19.25 4.51 -5.77
C GLY A 174 20.07 4.23 -7.04
N GLU A 175 21.41 4.31 -6.94
CA GLU A 175 22.32 3.93 -8.03
C GLU A 175 22.53 2.40 -8.12
N LYS A 176 22.28 1.68 -7.02
CA LYS A 176 22.34 0.22 -7.01
C LYS A 176 21.02 -0.39 -7.45
N LYS A 177 21.13 -1.54 -8.12
CA LYS A 177 19.97 -2.30 -8.58
C LYS A 177 19.81 -3.57 -7.79
N LEU A 178 18.61 -3.78 -7.28
CA LEU A 178 18.18 -5.07 -6.75
C LEU A 178 17.59 -5.92 -7.88
N LYS A 179 17.88 -7.22 -7.84
CA LYS A 179 17.27 -8.20 -8.75
C LYS A 179 16.09 -8.86 -8.06
N PHE A 180 14.98 -8.94 -8.76
CA PHE A 180 13.76 -9.59 -8.29
C PHE A 180 13.15 -10.43 -9.41
N THR A 181 12.61 -11.60 -9.08
CA THR A 181 11.92 -12.45 -10.04
C THR A 181 10.41 -12.29 -9.86
N ASP A 182 9.78 -11.63 -10.83
CA ASP A 182 8.33 -11.58 -10.97
C ASP A 182 7.83 -12.81 -11.72
N LEU A 183 6.70 -13.37 -11.32
CA LEU A 183 6.19 -14.61 -11.92
C LEU A 183 5.65 -14.42 -13.35
N ILE A 184 5.39 -13.19 -13.78
CA ILE A 184 4.91 -12.85 -15.14
C ILE A 184 5.99 -12.13 -15.93
N LYS A 185 6.61 -11.11 -15.33
CA LYS A 185 7.59 -10.25 -15.99
C LYS A 185 8.99 -10.87 -16.06
N GLY A 186 9.23 -11.97 -15.34
CA GLY A 186 10.56 -12.57 -15.24
C GLY A 186 11.49 -11.77 -14.33
N THR A 187 12.80 -11.82 -14.61
CA THR A 187 13.78 -11.10 -13.78
C THR A 187 13.74 -9.60 -14.06
N LEU A 188 13.50 -8.84 -13.01
CA LEU A 188 13.47 -7.38 -13.01
C LEU A 188 14.71 -6.83 -12.30
N GLU A 189 15.24 -5.73 -12.79
CA GLU A 189 16.27 -4.92 -12.14
C GLU A 189 15.68 -3.57 -11.78
N LEU A 190 15.56 -3.28 -10.50
CA LEU A 190 14.93 -2.08 -9.97
C LEU A 190 15.96 -1.33 -9.09
N PRO A 191 15.92 0.01 -9.01
CA PRO A 191 16.77 0.74 -8.06
C PRO A 191 16.40 0.34 -6.64
N GLU A 192 17.37 0.33 -5.73
CA GLU A 192 17.08 0.21 -4.31
C GLU A 192 16.30 1.44 -3.82
N ASN A 193 15.49 1.28 -2.78
CA ASN A 193 14.76 2.41 -2.21
C ASN A 193 15.67 3.22 -1.28
N ASP A 194 15.98 4.44 -1.65
CA ASP A 194 16.75 5.44 -0.90
C ASP A 194 15.88 6.56 -0.29
N GLU A 195 14.56 6.51 -0.52
CA GLU A 195 13.60 7.48 0.00
C GLU A 195 12.91 7.00 1.27
N ASP A 196 12.90 7.84 2.29
CA ASP A 196 12.07 7.63 3.47
C ASP A 196 10.60 7.80 3.11
N PHE A 197 9.77 6.96 3.72
CA PHE A 197 8.32 7.07 3.55
C PHE A 197 7.61 6.78 4.87
N VAL A 198 6.40 7.29 4.99
CA VAL A 198 5.58 7.15 6.19
C VAL A 198 5.17 5.69 6.39
N LEU A 199 5.44 5.15 7.57
CA LEU A 199 4.93 3.86 8.05
C LEU A 199 3.58 4.03 8.74
N LEU A 200 3.55 4.90 9.77
CA LEU A 200 2.34 5.28 10.49
C LEU A 200 2.08 6.77 10.32
N LYS A 201 0.85 7.11 9.99
CA LYS A 201 0.36 8.49 9.93
C LYS A 201 0.18 9.04 11.36
N SER A 202 0.00 10.34 11.48
CA SER A 202 -0.21 11.01 12.79
C SER A 202 -1.47 10.58 13.54
N ASP A 203 -2.40 9.92 12.88
CA ASP A 203 -3.57 9.28 13.49
C ASP A 203 -3.30 7.84 13.95
N GLY A 204 -2.07 7.36 13.83
CA GLY A 204 -1.64 6.00 14.18
C GLY A 204 -2.02 4.93 13.16
N ILE A 205 -2.68 5.29 12.08
CA ILE A 205 -3.08 4.35 11.02
C ILE A 205 -1.90 4.14 10.05
N PRO A 206 -1.62 2.90 9.62
CA PRO A 206 -0.52 2.63 8.71
C PRO A 206 -0.76 3.18 7.30
N THR A 207 0.32 3.39 6.58
CA THR A 207 0.24 3.53 5.12
C THR A 207 0.09 2.17 4.46
N TYR A 208 -0.36 2.16 3.20
CA TYR A 208 -0.50 0.94 2.40
C TYR A 208 0.77 0.09 2.40
N HIS A 209 1.94 0.70 2.22
CA HIS A 209 3.20 -0.04 2.14
C HIS A 209 3.51 -0.84 3.40
N PHE A 210 3.31 -0.23 4.56
CA PHE A 210 3.59 -0.88 5.84
C PHE A 210 2.55 -1.94 6.17
N ALA A 211 1.26 -1.61 6.00
CA ALA A 211 0.16 -2.55 6.22
C ALA A 211 0.31 -3.79 5.33
N HIS A 212 0.66 -3.61 4.04
CA HIS A 212 0.91 -4.68 3.10
C HIS A 212 1.98 -5.67 3.61
N ALA A 213 3.15 -5.17 4.03
CA ALA A 213 4.23 -6.05 4.48
C ALA A 213 3.89 -6.83 5.76
N VAL A 214 3.24 -6.16 6.72
CA VAL A 214 2.86 -6.77 8.01
C VAL A 214 1.75 -7.81 7.81
N ASP A 215 0.70 -7.44 7.09
CA ASP A 215 -0.46 -8.30 6.91
C ASP A 215 -0.16 -9.51 6.04
N ASP A 216 0.60 -9.33 4.96
CA ASP A 216 0.96 -10.44 4.10
C ASP A 216 1.82 -11.48 4.82
N HIS A 217 2.67 -11.05 5.75
CA HIS A 217 3.39 -11.98 6.62
C HIS A 217 2.46 -12.69 7.59
N LEU A 218 1.65 -11.94 8.35
CA LEU A 218 0.81 -12.49 9.42
C LEU A 218 -0.34 -13.35 8.89
N MET A 219 -0.87 -13.05 7.71
CA MET A 219 -1.92 -13.83 7.04
C MET A 219 -1.38 -14.97 6.18
N GLY A 220 -0.06 -15.21 6.20
CA GLY A 220 0.56 -16.31 5.44
C GLY A 220 0.45 -16.16 3.93
N THR A 221 0.35 -14.93 3.42
CA THR A 221 0.29 -14.65 1.97
C THR A 221 1.51 -15.21 1.27
N THR A 222 1.31 -16.01 0.26
CA THR A 222 2.41 -16.58 -0.56
C THR A 222 2.55 -15.86 -1.89
N HIS A 223 1.45 -15.41 -2.47
CA HIS A 223 1.39 -14.79 -3.80
C HIS A 223 0.56 -13.51 -3.76
N VAL A 224 1.05 -12.46 -4.39
CA VAL A 224 0.36 -11.18 -4.60
C VAL A 224 0.22 -10.94 -6.08
N VAL A 225 -1.03 -10.86 -6.56
CA VAL A 225 -1.36 -10.49 -7.94
C VAL A 225 -1.87 -9.07 -7.95
N ARG A 226 -1.22 -8.18 -8.70
CA ARG A 226 -1.60 -6.76 -8.80
C ARG A 226 -1.22 -6.17 -10.14
N GLY A 227 -1.74 -4.99 -10.45
CA GLY A 227 -1.40 -4.30 -11.67
C GLY A 227 0.06 -3.85 -11.72
N GLU A 228 0.62 -3.75 -12.91
CA GLU A 228 2.03 -3.34 -13.14
C GLU A 228 2.33 -1.90 -12.70
N GLU A 229 1.31 -1.07 -12.47
CA GLU A 229 1.45 0.26 -11.89
C GLU A 229 2.06 0.26 -10.48
N TRP A 230 2.08 -0.89 -9.82
CA TRP A 230 2.67 -1.07 -8.49
C TRP A 230 4.15 -1.47 -8.52
N LEU A 231 4.74 -1.67 -9.70
CA LEU A 231 6.17 -1.98 -9.82
C LEU A 231 7.08 -0.95 -9.15
N PRO A 232 6.83 0.37 -9.27
CA PRO A 232 7.65 1.38 -8.58
C PRO A 232 7.63 1.27 -7.04
N SER A 233 6.61 0.63 -6.46
CA SER A 233 6.52 0.41 -5.01
C SER A 233 7.24 -0.85 -4.54
N LEU A 234 7.67 -1.73 -5.46
CA LEU A 234 8.27 -3.01 -5.10
C LEU A 234 9.57 -2.86 -4.28
N PRO A 235 10.50 -1.94 -4.59
CA PRO A 235 11.70 -1.73 -3.76
C PRO A 235 11.36 -1.38 -2.31
N LYS A 236 10.34 -0.55 -2.07
CA LYS A 236 9.86 -0.18 -0.73
C LYS A 236 9.34 -1.40 0.04
N HIS A 237 8.56 -2.26 -0.64
CA HIS A 237 8.03 -3.48 -0.02
C HIS A 237 9.15 -4.49 0.31
N LEU A 238 10.11 -4.69 -0.60
CA LEU A 238 11.23 -5.59 -0.36
C LEU A 238 12.11 -5.10 0.80
N GLN A 239 12.32 -3.78 0.92
CA GLN A 239 13.02 -3.18 2.05
C GLN A 239 12.27 -3.43 3.37
N LEU A 240 10.94 -3.26 3.39
CA LEU A 240 10.11 -3.54 4.56
C LEU A 240 10.18 -5.00 4.98
N PHE A 241 10.04 -5.95 4.05
CA PHE A 241 10.18 -7.37 4.37
C PHE A 241 11.56 -7.67 4.98
N ARG A 242 12.63 -7.09 4.42
CA ARG A 242 13.98 -7.24 4.95
C ARG A 242 14.11 -6.65 6.36
N TYR A 243 13.61 -5.44 6.59
CA TYR A 243 13.68 -4.76 7.88
C TYR A 243 12.91 -5.48 8.98
N LEU A 244 11.75 -6.02 8.64
CA LEU A 244 10.91 -6.78 9.55
C LEU A 244 11.39 -8.23 9.75
N GLY A 245 12.40 -8.67 8.99
CA GLY A 245 12.87 -10.06 9.03
C GLY A 245 11.87 -11.06 8.44
N PHE A 246 11.00 -10.60 7.55
CA PHE A 246 9.97 -11.40 6.92
C PHE A 246 10.44 -11.96 5.57
N LYS A 247 9.94 -13.12 5.21
CA LYS A 247 10.14 -13.67 3.86
C LYS A 247 9.28 -12.89 2.87
N PRO A 248 9.84 -12.35 1.79
CA PRO A 248 9.05 -11.70 0.75
C PRO A 248 8.07 -12.65 0.09
N VAL A 249 6.88 -12.14 -0.25
CA VAL A 249 5.90 -12.84 -1.06
C VAL A 249 6.36 -12.93 -2.52
N LYS A 250 5.77 -13.85 -3.28
CA LYS A 250 5.94 -13.91 -4.73
C LYS A 250 4.97 -12.93 -5.39
N TYR A 251 5.46 -12.10 -6.29
CA TYR A 251 4.66 -11.12 -7.00
C TYR A 251 4.35 -11.55 -8.44
N MET A 252 3.14 -11.21 -8.89
CA MET A 252 2.66 -11.33 -10.24
C MET A 252 2.12 -9.96 -10.69
N HIS A 253 2.90 -9.20 -11.44
CA HIS A 253 2.49 -7.91 -11.96
C HIS A 253 1.83 -8.09 -13.34
N ILE A 254 0.50 -8.03 -13.36
CA ILE A 254 -0.31 -8.19 -14.57
C ILE A 254 -0.45 -6.86 -15.30
N ALA A 255 -0.61 -6.93 -16.62
CA ALA A 255 -0.85 -5.75 -17.44
C ALA A 255 -2.18 -5.10 -17.10
N GLN A 256 -2.23 -3.78 -17.23
CA GLN A 256 -3.47 -3.02 -17.06
C GLN A 256 -4.42 -3.26 -18.21
N LEU A 257 -5.73 -3.31 -17.93
CA LEU A 257 -6.74 -3.30 -18.97
C LEU A 257 -6.78 -1.91 -19.63
N MET A 258 -6.64 -1.92 -20.96
CA MET A 258 -6.61 -0.71 -21.77
C MET A 258 -7.87 -0.65 -22.64
N ARG A 259 -8.35 0.54 -22.91
CA ARG A 259 -9.32 0.82 -23.97
C ARG A 259 -8.69 1.61 -25.09
N LEU A 260 -9.25 1.56 -26.27
CA LEU A 260 -8.91 2.48 -27.36
C LEU A 260 -9.78 3.73 -27.23
N ASP A 261 -9.18 4.90 -27.34
CA ASP A 261 -9.92 6.15 -27.49
C ASP A 261 -10.38 6.35 -28.94
N GLU A 262 -11.12 7.43 -29.18
CA GLU A 262 -11.66 7.77 -30.51
C GLU A 262 -10.58 7.92 -31.59
N ASN A 263 -9.34 8.19 -31.20
CA ASN A 263 -8.18 8.34 -32.09
C ASN A 263 -7.37 7.02 -32.22
N GLY A 264 -7.83 5.90 -31.63
CA GLY A 264 -7.13 4.62 -31.63
C GLY A 264 -5.95 4.54 -30.64
N SER A 265 -5.75 5.54 -29.77
CA SER A 265 -4.72 5.53 -28.74
C SER A 265 -5.15 4.69 -27.55
N LYS A 266 -4.20 3.93 -26.97
CA LYS A 266 -4.45 3.11 -25.79
C LYS A 266 -4.52 3.99 -24.54
N LYS A 267 -5.63 3.93 -23.80
CA LYS A 267 -5.80 4.58 -22.49
C LYS A 267 -6.16 3.55 -21.43
N LYS A 268 -5.69 3.75 -20.20
CA LYS A 268 -6.05 2.89 -19.05
C LYS A 268 -7.57 2.95 -18.86
N LEU A 269 -8.19 1.78 -18.70
CA LEU A 269 -9.61 1.69 -18.33
C LEU A 269 -9.80 2.26 -16.93
N SER A 270 -10.72 3.20 -16.77
CA SER A 270 -10.97 3.89 -15.51
C SER A 270 -12.44 3.76 -15.08
N LYS A 271 -12.72 4.00 -13.79
CA LYS A 271 -14.09 4.03 -13.23
C LYS A 271 -15.02 5.05 -13.92
N ARG A 272 -14.48 6.04 -14.64
CA ARG A 272 -15.24 7.07 -15.34
C ARG A 272 -15.63 6.68 -16.76
N ASP A 273 -15.10 5.58 -17.26
CA ASP A 273 -15.41 5.11 -18.61
C ASP A 273 -16.79 4.43 -18.63
N MET A 274 -17.66 4.88 -19.54
CA MET A 274 -18.98 4.27 -19.70
C MET A 274 -18.83 2.80 -20.07
N GLY A 275 -19.50 1.91 -19.32
CA GLY A 275 -19.41 0.46 -19.51
C GLY A 275 -18.26 -0.23 -18.75
N ALA A 276 -17.52 0.50 -17.92
CA ALA A 276 -16.48 -0.08 -17.05
C ALA A 276 -17.03 -0.59 -15.69
N ASN A 277 -18.33 -0.39 -15.44
CA ASN A 277 -19.04 -0.79 -14.21
C ASN A 277 -19.97 -1.96 -14.49
#